data_811fce3eaa8b1a561b7289bd6875d455
#
_entry.id   811fce3eaa8b1a561b7289bd6875d455
#
_cell.length_a   1.000
_cell.length_b   1.000
_cell.length_c   1.000
_cell.angle_alpha   90.00
_cell.angle_beta   90.00
_cell.angle_gamma   90.00
#
_symmetry.space_group_name_H-M   'P 1'
#
loop_
_entity.id
_entity.type
_entity.pdbx_description
1 polymer ?
#
loop_
_entity_poly.entity_id
_entity_poly.type
_entity_poly.pdbx_seq_one_letter_code
_entity_poly.pdbx_strand_id
1 'polypeptide(L)'
;MEFKVRIRILNIKIFSLTQKELLEQMAEGVLYTPNLDHLIKLQRDREFYDIYQRAEWIVCDSQILYLVSKLLKRSLPMAIPGSSFFTAFYNYHANNPNCKIFLLGAAEGVAKKAMENINRRVGRQIVVGAHSPSYGFEKNEQECEELIRIVNESGATVLLVGAGAPKQEKWIAKYRSRMSGVKLFMALGATIDFEAGNIKRAPRIFQILAMEWFYRFLKEPKRLFRRYFIGDI
;
A
#
# COMPACT_ATOMS: atom_id res chain seq x y z
N MET A 1 13.03 -23.98 -3.59
CA MET A 1 12.49 -22.84 -2.83
C MET A 1 13.68 -21.97 -2.43
N GLU A 2 14.00 -20.91 -3.19
CA GLU A 2 15.05 -19.97 -2.80
C GLU A 2 14.64 -19.26 -1.51
N PHE A 3 15.52 -19.29 -0.53
CA PHE A 3 15.30 -18.60 0.74
C PHE A 3 15.22 -17.09 0.44
N LYS A 4 14.02 -16.53 0.57
CA LYS A 4 13.79 -15.08 0.42
C LYS A 4 14.64 -14.34 1.45
N VAL A 5 15.70 -13.68 1.00
CA VAL A 5 16.59 -12.92 1.88
C VAL A 5 15.81 -11.78 2.50
N ARG A 6 15.79 -11.72 3.82
CA ARG A 6 15.18 -10.62 4.59
C ARG A 6 16.26 -9.85 5.32
N ILE A 7 16.19 -8.54 5.24
CA ILE A 7 17.09 -7.63 5.96
C ILE A 7 16.34 -7.03 7.13
N ARG A 8 16.93 -7.11 8.31
CA ARG A 8 16.36 -6.49 9.51
C ARG A 8 16.75 -5.01 9.57
N ILE A 9 15.75 -4.14 9.59
CA ILE A 9 15.91 -2.71 9.83
C ILE A 9 15.07 -2.36 11.06
N LEU A 10 15.73 -1.89 12.12
CA LEU A 10 15.13 -1.75 13.45
C LEU A 10 14.47 -3.07 13.89
N ASN A 11 13.16 -3.07 14.10
CA ASN A 11 12.38 -4.19 14.62
C ASN A 11 11.59 -4.98 13.54
N ILE A 12 11.72 -4.64 12.25
CA ILE A 12 11.05 -5.36 11.17
C ILE A 12 12.03 -6.02 10.20
N LYS A 13 11.55 -7.07 9.52
CA LYS A 13 12.29 -7.79 8.49
C LYS A 13 11.72 -7.43 7.12
N ILE A 14 12.50 -6.74 6.30
CA ILE A 14 12.14 -6.29 4.95
C ILE A 14 12.73 -7.27 3.94
N PHE A 15 11.95 -7.64 2.92
CA PHE A 15 12.45 -8.47 1.84
C PHE A 15 13.47 -7.70 0.97
N SER A 16 14.58 -8.36 0.68
CA SER A 16 15.62 -7.88 -0.23
C SER A 16 15.29 -8.38 -1.64
N LEU A 17 14.32 -7.73 -2.28
CA LEU A 17 13.84 -8.08 -3.62
C LEU A 17 13.84 -6.84 -4.52
N THR A 18 14.04 -7.06 -5.81
CA THR A 18 13.72 -6.09 -6.85
C THR A 18 12.21 -6.05 -7.09
N GLN A 19 11.71 -4.98 -7.72
CA GLN A 19 10.31 -4.89 -8.11
C GLN A 19 9.87 -6.04 -9.03
N LYS A 20 10.75 -6.46 -9.94
CA LYS A 20 10.48 -7.59 -10.85
C LYS A 20 10.31 -8.89 -10.08
N GLU A 21 11.24 -9.23 -9.18
CA GLU A 21 11.16 -10.43 -8.34
C GLU A 21 9.91 -10.43 -7.46
N LEU A 22 9.52 -9.27 -6.94
CA LEU A 22 8.28 -9.16 -6.16
C LEU A 22 7.05 -9.46 -7.01
N LEU A 23 6.97 -8.92 -8.24
CA LEU A 23 5.86 -9.19 -9.18
C LEU A 23 5.76 -10.67 -9.55
N GLU A 24 6.90 -11.33 -9.76
CA GLU A 24 6.96 -12.75 -10.15
C GLU A 24 6.61 -13.71 -9.01
N GLN A 25 6.91 -13.33 -7.75
CA GLN A 25 6.79 -14.23 -6.60
C GLN A 25 5.52 -14.00 -5.77
N MET A 26 4.92 -12.80 -5.83
CA MET A 26 3.82 -12.41 -4.98
C MET A 26 2.47 -12.86 -5.56
N ALA A 27 2.03 -14.06 -5.21
CA ALA A 27 0.76 -14.61 -5.66
C ALA A 27 -0.38 -14.42 -4.63
N GLU A 28 -0.04 -14.43 -3.33
CA GLU A 28 -1.00 -14.37 -2.23
C GLU A 28 -0.39 -13.74 -0.97
N GLY A 29 -1.23 -13.43 0.02
CA GLY A 29 -0.85 -12.88 1.31
C GLY A 29 -1.11 -11.39 1.42
N VAL A 30 -0.40 -10.72 2.33
CA VAL A 30 -0.53 -9.29 2.60
C VAL A 30 0.78 -8.57 2.28
N LEU A 31 0.70 -7.50 1.50
CA LEU A 31 1.82 -6.60 1.19
C LEU A 31 1.72 -5.32 2.02
N TYR A 32 2.77 -5.07 2.81
CA TYR A 32 3.01 -3.79 3.48
C TYR A 32 4.27 -3.11 2.95
N THR A 33 4.20 -1.80 2.80
CA THR A 33 5.31 -1.00 2.27
C THR A 33 5.72 0.08 3.28
N PRO A 34 6.53 -0.29 4.31
CA PRO A 34 6.92 0.64 5.36
C PRO A 34 7.80 1.78 4.83
N ASN A 35 7.51 2.95 5.37
CA ASN A 35 8.35 4.13 5.28
C ASN A 35 8.80 4.56 6.70
N LEU A 36 9.45 5.71 6.82
CA LEU A 36 9.97 6.19 8.10
C LEU A 36 8.86 6.40 9.16
N ASP A 37 7.69 6.92 8.76
CA ASP A 37 6.53 7.11 9.65
C ASP A 37 6.03 5.77 10.21
N HIS A 38 5.96 4.72 9.37
CA HIS A 38 5.63 3.38 9.83
C HIS A 38 6.65 2.86 10.85
N LEU A 39 7.95 3.08 10.62
CA LEU A 39 8.98 2.64 11.57
C LEU A 39 8.83 3.30 12.94
N ILE A 40 8.45 4.58 12.99
CA ILE A 40 8.19 5.29 14.25
C ILE A 40 6.96 4.71 14.94
N LYS A 41 5.86 4.51 14.21
CA LYS A 41 4.62 3.93 14.74
C LYS A 41 4.82 2.51 15.28
N LEU A 42 5.61 1.69 14.59
CA LEU A 42 5.97 0.33 15.00
C LEU A 42 6.75 0.26 16.34
N GLN A 43 7.33 1.36 16.81
CA GLN A 43 7.97 1.41 18.14
C GLN A 43 6.97 1.70 19.27
N ARG A 44 5.80 2.26 18.93
CA ARG A 44 4.82 2.77 19.91
C ARG A 44 3.52 1.98 19.93
N ASP A 45 3.14 1.37 18.81
CA ASP A 45 1.89 0.62 18.62
C ASP A 45 2.20 -0.87 18.55
N ARG A 46 1.95 -1.59 19.65
CA ARG A 46 2.23 -3.03 19.78
C ARG A 46 1.37 -3.85 18.82
N GLU A 47 0.09 -3.50 18.66
CA GLU A 47 -0.80 -4.20 17.73
C GLU A 47 -0.30 -4.05 16.30
N PHE A 48 0.08 -2.84 15.89
CA PHE A 48 0.64 -2.57 14.57
C PHE A 48 1.95 -3.36 14.33
N TYR A 49 2.80 -3.44 15.35
CA TYR A 49 4.01 -4.27 15.29
C TYR A 49 3.69 -5.75 15.08
N ASP A 50 2.75 -6.31 15.85
CA ASP A 50 2.39 -7.73 15.76
C ASP A 50 1.75 -8.06 14.39
N ILE A 51 1.00 -7.13 13.80
CA ILE A 51 0.46 -7.22 12.44
C ILE A 51 1.60 -7.32 11.41
N TYR A 52 2.63 -6.47 11.53
CA TYR A 52 3.78 -6.51 10.62
C TYR A 52 4.58 -7.81 10.74
N GLN A 53 4.67 -8.42 11.94
CA GLN A 53 5.38 -9.70 12.11
C GLN A 53 4.69 -10.86 11.37
N ARG A 54 3.39 -10.74 11.11
CA ARG A 54 2.56 -11.76 10.43
C ARG A 54 2.37 -11.50 8.94
N ALA A 55 2.91 -10.40 8.42
CA ALA A 55 2.80 -10.06 7.01
C ALA A 55 3.65 -11.00 6.14
N GLU A 56 3.07 -11.47 5.05
CA GLU A 56 3.74 -12.34 4.09
C GLU A 56 4.78 -11.55 3.29
N TRP A 57 4.50 -10.28 2.99
CA TRP A 57 5.35 -9.41 2.17
C TRP A 57 5.57 -8.05 2.84
N ILE A 58 6.81 -7.71 3.07
CA ILE A 58 7.21 -6.39 3.56
C ILE A 58 8.33 -5.89 2.67
N VAL A 59 8.12 -4.80 1.92
CA VAL A 59 9.10 -4.19 1.02
C VAL A 59 9.30 -2.72 1.31
N CYS A 60 10.48 -2.21 1.03
CA CYS A 60 10.86 -0.84 1.36
C CYS A 60 10.19 0.19 0.43
N ASP A 61 9.26 1.03 0.95
CA ASP A 61 8.62 2.11 0.19
C ASP A 61 9.54 3.34 0.00
N SER A 62 10.43 3.59 0.94
CA SER A 62 11.07 4.88 1.09
C SER A 62 12.52 4.88 0.58
N GLN A 63 12.87 5.86 -0.27
CA GLN A 63 14.26 6.10 -0.69
C GLN A 63 15.17 6.41 0.50
N ILE A 64 14.66 7.11 1.53
CA ILE A 64 15.44 7.37 2.75
C ILE A 64 15.77 6.05 3.44
N LEU A 65 14.80 5.16 3.60
CA LEU A 65 15.00 3.86 4.23
C LEU A 65 15.97 2.98 3.42
N TYR A 66 15.90 3.05 2.09
CA TYR A 66 16.85 2.42 1.19
C TYR A 66 18.27 2.95 1.41
N LEU A 67 18.47 4.28 1.49
CA LEU A 67 19.78 4.88 1.76
C LEU A 67 20.32 4.49 3.15
N VAL A 68 19.47 4.49 4.17
CA VAL A 68 19.81 4.01 5.52
C VAL A 68 20.25 2.55 5.49
N SER A 69 19.60 1.69 4.71
CA SER A 69 19.99 0.28 4.57
C SER A 69 21.41 0.13 4.03
N LYS A 70 21.80 0.99 3.07
CA LYS A 70 23.17 1.03 2.53
C LYS A 70 24.19 1.46 3.58
N LEU A 71 23.87 2.52 4.33
CA LEU A 71 24.74 3.03 5.40
C LEU A 71 24.98 1.97 6.49
N LEU A 72 23.97 1.17 6.80
CA LEU A 72 24.05 0.08 7.77
C LEU A 72 24.73 -1.19 7.21
N LYS A 73 25.32 -1.15 6.01
CA LYS A 73 25.91 -2.30 5.30
C LYS A 73 24.93 -3.49 5.14
N ARG A 74 23.63 -3.20 5.09
CA ARG A 74 22.53 -4.14 4.90
C ARG A 74 21.72 -3.71 3.68
N SER A 75 22.34 -3.73 2.51
CA SER A 75 21.79 -3.15 1.29
C SER A 75 20.54 -3.85 0.80
N LEU A 76 19.46 -3.10 0.73
CA LEU A 76 18.32 -3.45 -0.11
C LEU A 76 18.70 -3.20 -1.58
N PRO A 77 18.18 -3.95 -2.56
CA PRO A 77 18.48 -3.71 -3.98
C PRO A 77 17.90 -2.39 -4.47
N MET A 78 16.70 -2.02 -3.99
CA MET A 78 16.03 -0.77 -4.37
C MET A 78 14.92 -0.42 -3.37
N ALA A 79 14.43 0.81 -3.43
CA ALA A 79 13.12 1.16 -2.87
C ALA A 79 12.02 0.74 -3.86
N ILE A 80 10.89 0.27 -3.33
CA ILE A 80 9.70 -0.14 -4.09
C ILE A 80 8.52 0.68 -3.57
N PRO A 81 8.34 1.94 -4.02
CA PRO A 81 7.22 2.77 -3.58
C PRO A 81 5.88 2.15 -3.97
N GLY A 82 4.94 2.06 -3.02
CA GLY A 82 3.66 1.39 -3.21
C GLY A 82 2.88 1.86 -4.43
N SER A 83 2.87 3.18 -4.70
CA SER A 83 2.18 3.74 -5.86
C SER A 83 2.81 3.33 -7.20
N SER A 84 4.14 3.25 -7.28
CA SER A 84 4.84 2.78 -8.49
C SER A 84 4.70 1.29 -8.67
N PHE A 85 4.77 0.55 -7.56
CA PHE A 85 4.57 -0.89 -7.54
C PHE A 85 3.17 -1.27 -8.04
N PHE A 86 2.13 -0.60 -7.57
CA PHE A 86 0.76 -0.90 -7.99
C PHE A 86 0.56 -0.66 -9.49
N THR A 87 1.13 0.43 -10.03
CA THR A 87 1.12 0.66 -11.49
C THR A 87 1.83 -0.47 -12.24
N ALA A 88 2.97 -0.94 -11.77
CA ALA A 88 3.68 -2.08 -12.38
C ALA A 88 2.87 -3.38 -12.24
N PHE A 89 2.21 -3.59 -11.08
CA PHE A 89 1.43 -4.77 -10.78
C PHE A 89 0.25 -4.96 -11.75
N TYR A 90 -0.61 -3.96 -11.92
CA TYR A 90 -1.74 -4.12 -12.82
C TYR A 90 -1.33 -4.20 -14.29
N ASN A 91 -0.23 -3.57 -14.69
CA ASN A 91 0.32 -3.74 -16.04
C ASN A 91 0.91 -5.15 -16.25
N TYR A 92 1.62 -5.70 -15.27
CA TYR A 92 2.13 -7.07 -15.31
C TYR A 92 0.99 -8.09 -15.46
N HIS A 93 -0.12 -7.85 -14.79
CA HIS A 93 -1.32 -8.69 -14.84
C HIS A 93 -2.35 -8.26 -15.89
N ALA A 94 -2.00 -7.37 -16.82
CA ALA A 94 -2.94 -6.84 -17.82
C ALA A 94 -3.68 -7.93 -18.60
N ASN A 95 -3.01 -9.02 -18.94
CA ASN A 95 -3.56 -10.15 -19.68
C ASN A 95 -4.00 -11.33 -18.79
N ASN A 96 -3.93 -11.20 -17.46
CA ASN A 96 -4.33 -12.27 -16.55
C ASN A 96 -5.83 -12.13 -16.16
N PRO A 97 -6.75 -12.97 -16.68
CA PRO A 97 -8.18 -12.86 -16.39
C PRO A 97 -8.52 -13.14 -14.93
N ASN A 98 -7.65 -13.84 -14.20
CA ASN A 98 -7.83 -14.16 -12.79
C ASN A 98 -7.41 -13.02 -11.86
N CYS A 99 -6.72 -11.99 -12.37
CA CYS A 99 -6.40 -10.79 -11.59
C CYS A 99 -7.58 -9.82 -11.68
N LYS A 100 -8.36 -9.78 -10.61
CA LYS A 100 -9.52 -8.89 -10.41
C LYS A 100 -9.26 -8.04 -9.17
N ILE A 101 -9.15 -6.74 -9.35
CA ILE A 101 -8.75 -5.80 -8.29
C ILE A 101 -9.97 -5.07 -7.74
N PHE A 102 -10.05 -4.93 -6.41
CA PHE A 102 -10.97 -4.01 -5.75
C PHE A 102 -10.17 -2.87 -5.09
N LEU A 103 -10.63 -1.64 -5.26
CA LEU A 103 -10.05 -0.45 -4.62
C LEU A 103 -10.93 -0.01 -3.45
N LEU A 104 -10.37 0.00 -2.24
CA LEU A 104 -11.05 0.42 -1.03
C LEU A 104 -10.30 1.58 -0.37
N GLY A 105 -10.93 2.74 -0.28
CA GLY A 105 -10.31 3.90 0.37
C GLY A 105 -10.39 5.18 -0.44
N ALA A 106 -9.58 6.17 -0.05
CA ALA A 106 -9.56 7.53 -0.54
C ALA A 106 -10.89 8.30 -0.29
N ALA A 107 -10.96 9.57 -0.68
CA ALA A 107 -12.16 10.38 -0.54
C ALA A 107 -13.24 9.92 -1.52
N GLU A 108 -14.50 10.32 -1.25
CA GLU A 108 -15.64 9.98 -2.07
C GLU A 108 -15.40 10.29 -3.57
N GLY A 109 -15.78 9.34 -4.43
CA GLY A 109 -15.58 9.41 -5.90
C GLY A 109 -14.16 9.15 -6.38
N VAL A 110 -13.15 9.24 -5.52
CA VAL A 110 -11.74 9.09 -5.92
C VAL A 110 -11.41 7.66 -6.32
N ALA A 111 -11.88 6.67 -5.55
CA ALA A 111 -11.65 5.27 -5.88
C ALA A 111 -12.31 4.88 -7.22
N LYS A 112 -13.53 5.39 -7.50
CA LYS A 112 -14.21 5.20 -8.79
C LYS A 112 -13.42 5.79 -9.95
N LYS A 113 -12.94 7.01 -9.80
CA LYS A 113 -12.11 7.68 -10.82
C LYS A 113 -10.80 6.92 -11.08
N ALA A 114 -10.15 6.41 -10.03
CA ALA A 114 -8.96 5.57 -10.15
C ALA A 114 -9.28 4.29 -10.94
N MET A 115 -10.39 3.61 -10.63
CA MET A 115 -10.87 2.43 -11.35
C MET A 115 -11.03 2.70 -12.84
N GLU A 116 -11.74 3.77 -13.21
CA GLU A 116 -11.97 4.17 -14.60
C GLU A 116 -10.64 4.43 -15.34
N ASN A 117 -9.73 5.14 -14.70
CA ASN A 117 -8.42 5.45 -15.27
C ASN A 117 -7.57 4.21 -15.49
N ILE A 118 -7.52 3.28 -14.51
CA ILE A 118 -6.76 2.03 -14.61
C ILE A 118 -7.35 1.15 -15.70
N ASN A 119 -8.66 0.93 -15.71
CA ASN A 119 -9.34 0.10 -16.71
C ASN A 119 -9.13 0.62 -18.13
N ARG A 120 -9.17 1.96 -18.31
CA ARG A 120 -8.88 2.60 -19.60
C ARG A 120 -7.42 2.37 -20.04
N ARG A 121 -6.44 2.48 -19.14
CA ARG A 121 -5.02 2.24 -19.44
C ARG A 121 -4.74 0.80 -19.82
N VAL A 122 -5.36 -0.14 -19.12
CA VAL A 122 -5.16 -1.58 -19.33
C VAL A 122 -5.96 -2.07 -20.55
N GLY A 123 -7.00 -1.36 -20.95
CA GLY A 123 -7.89 -1.77 -22.05
C GLY A 123 -8.87 -2.89 -21.68
N ARG A 124 -9.01 -3.21 -20.40
CA ARG A 124 -9.99 -4.16 -19.87
C ARG A 124 -10.41 -3.81 -18.44
N GLN A 125 -11.49 -4.44 -17.97
CA GLN A 125 -11.98 -4.29 -16.60
C GLN A 125 -11.15 -5.14 -15.61
N ILE A 126 -9.90 -4.72 -15.33
CA ILE A 126 -9.06 -5.37 -14.32
C ILE A 126 -9.46 -4.95 -12.91
N VAL A 127 -9.90 -3.70 -12.72
CA VAL A 127 -10.51 -3.21 -11.48
C VAL A 127 -12.00 -3.45 -11.57
N VAL A 128 -12.50 -4.43 -10.81
CA VAL A 128 -13.88 -4.92 -10.85
C VAL A 128 -14.80 -4.17 -9.88
N GLY A 129 -14.23 -3.42 -8.93
CA GLY A 129 -14.99 -2.61 -7.98
C GLY A 129 -14.12 -1.58 -7.29
N ALA A 130 -14.78 -0.53 -6.81
CA ALA A 130 -14.15 0.56 -6.07
C ALA A 130 -15.15 1.17 -5.08
N HIS A 131 -14.70 1.42 -3.85
CA HIS A 131 -15.52 2.04 -2.83
C HIS A 131 -14.69 3.00 -1.97
N SER A 132 -15.25 4.16 -1.70
CA SER A 132 -14.69 5.17 -0.80
C SER A 132 -15.52 5.18 0.49
N PRO A 133 -15.02 4.58 1.58
CA PRO A 133 -15.75 4.50 2.84
C PRO A 133 -15.78 5.86 3.56
N SER A 134 -16.66 5.97 4.57
CA SER A 134 -16.73 7.15 5.43
C SER A 134 -15.43 7.37 6.21
N TYR A 135 -15.17 8.60 6.65
CA TYR A 135 -14.02 8.86 7.51
C TYR A 135 -14.18 8.16 8.86
N GLY A 136 -13.22 7.32 9.25
CA GLY A 136 -13.28 6.56 10.49
C GLY A 136 -14.08 5.26 10.39
N PHE A 137 -14.37 4.79 9.17
CA PHE A 137 -15.12 3.56 8.91
C PHE A 137 -14.58 2.34 9.67
N GLU A 138 -13.29 2.32 9.95
CA GLU A 138 -12.63 1.22 10.68
C GLU A 138 -13.14 1.04 12.12
N LYS A 139 -13.87 2.04 12.63
CA LYS A 139 -14.53 2.02 13.95
C LYS A 139 -16.03 1.71 13.86
N ASN A 140 -16.59 1.70 12.65
CA ASN A 140 -18.01 1.40 12.40
C ASN A 140 -18.16 -0.04 11.93
N GLU A 141 -18.58 -0.92 12.83
CA GLU A 141 -18.71 -2.36 12.53
C GLU A 141 -19.73 -2.62 11.42
N GLN A 142 -20.85 -1.89 11.39
CA GLN A 142 -21.87 -2.07 10.34
C GLN A 142 -21.32 -1.70 8.97
N GLU A 143 -20.57 -0.61 8.86
CA GLU A 143 -19.92 -0.23 7.61
C GLU A 143 -18.83 -1.23 7.20
N CYS A 144 -18.07 -1.74 8.18
CA CYS A 144 -17.08 -2.80 7.91
C CYS A 144 -17.74 -4.07 7.36
N GLU A 145 -18.89 -4.49 7.93
CA GLU A 145 -19.66 -5.64 7.43
C GLU A 145 -20.10 -5.43 5.98
N GLU A 146 -20.64 -4.26 5.68
CA GLU A 146 -21.05 -3.91 4.33
C GLU A 146 -19.88 -3.90 3.35
N LEU A 147 -18.72 -3.36 3.74
CA LEU A 147 -17.52 -3.37 2.93
C LEU A 147 -17.03 -4.78 2.61
N ILE A 148 -17.04 -5.68 3.60
CA ILE A 148 -16.70 -7.10 3.41
C ILE A 148 -17.65 -7.75 2.41
N ARG A 149 -18.96 -7.49 2.52
CA ARG A 149 -19.99 -8.01 1.62
C ARG A 149 -19.74 -7.53 0.18
N ILE A 150 -19.56 -6.22 -0.01
CA ILE A 150 -19.30 -5.62 -1.33
C ILE A 150 -18.03 -6.19 -1.97
N VAL A 151 -16.96 -6.36 -1.21
CA VAL A 151 -15.70 -6.94 -1.71
C VAL A 151 -15.92 -8.39 -2.14
N ASN A 152 -16.59 -9.21 -1.33
CA ASN A 152 -16.88 -10.62 -1.66
C ASN A 152 -17.76 -10.75 -2.91
N GLU A 153 -18.82 -9.95 -3.02
CA GLU A 153 -19.73 -9.95 -4.16
C GLU A 153 -19.07 -9.48 -5.46
N SER A 154 -18.04 -8.66 -5.39
CA SER A 154 -17.29 -8.19 -6.56
C SER A 154 -16.51 -9.29 -7.29
N GLY A 155 -16.26 -10.42 -6.64
CA GLY A 155 -15.40 -11.48 -7.14
C GLY A 155 -13.92 -11.08 -7.27
N ALA A 156 -13.47 -10.06 -6.54
CA ALA A 156 -12.10 -9.61 -6.53
C ALA A 156 -11.15 -10.67 -5.95
N THR A 157 -9.99 -10.80 -6.55
CA THR A 157 -8.88 -11.65 -6.08
C THR A 157 -7.75 -10.84 -5.45
N VAL A 158 -7.76 -9.54 -5.66
CA VAL A 158 -6.80 -8.57 -5.10
C VAL A 158 -7.56 -7.41 -4.49
N LEU A 159 -7.24 -7.06 -3.24
CA LEU A 159 -7.80 -5.91 -2.55
C LEU A 159 -6.69 -4.89 -2.24
N LEU A 160 -6.81 -3.69 -2.78
CA LEU A 160 -5.99 -2.55 -2.39
C LEU A 160 -6.75 -1.69 -1.39
N VAL A 161 -6.16 -1.48 -0.20
CA VAL A 161 -6.71 -0.60 0.83
C VAL A 161 -5.86 0.65 0.95
N GLY A 162 -6.49 1.81 0.76
CA GLY A 162 -5.89 3.14 0.81
C GLY A 162 -6.51 4.03 1.87
N ALA A 163 -6.47 3.62 3.15
CA ALA A 163 -7.02 4.37 4.29
C ALA A 163 -5.96 5.03 5.19
N GLY A 164 -4.68 4.83 4.85
CA GLY A 164 -3.53 5.31 5.61
C GLY A 164 -3.17 4.42 6.80
N ALA A 165 -1.86 4.43 7.15
CA ALA A 165 -1.33 3.64 8.26
C ALA A 165 -1.61 4.33 9.62
N PRO A 166 -1.92 3.57 10.69
CA PRO A 166 -1.99 2.10 10.76
C PRO A 166 -3.38 1.51 10.45
N LYS A 167 -4.37 2.34 10.07
CA LYS A 167 -5.77 1.95 9.92
C LYS A 167 -5.97 0.85 8.89
N GLN A 168 -5.35 1.01 7.72
CA GLN A 168 -5.47 0.05 6.61
C GLN A 168 -4.88 -1.31 6.97
N GLU A 169 -3.73 -1.36 7.65
CA GLU A 169 -3.09 -2.60 8.08
C GLU A 169 -3.92 -3.30 9.16
N LYS A 170 -4.42 -2.56 10.15
CA LYS A 170 -5.28 -3.09 11.22
C LYS A 170 -6.60 -3.63 10.66
N TRP A 171 -7.22 -2.91 9.73
CA TRP A 171 -8.46 -3.34 9.08
C TRP A 171 -8.25 -4.63 8.27
N ILE A 172 -7.19 -4.70 7.45
CA ILE A 172 -6.85 -5.92 6.71
C ILE A 172 -6.61 -7.09 7.68
N ALA A 173 -5.80 -6.88 8.73
CA ALA A 173 -5.49 -7.94 9.70
C ALA A 173 -6.74 -8.48 10.40
N LYS A 174 -7.70 -7.60 10.71
CA LYS A 174 -8.97 -7.97 11.38
C LYS A 174 -9.90 -8.76 10.44
N TYR A 175 -9.99 -8.36 9.18
CA TYR A 175 -11.09 -8.83 8.31
C TYR A 175 -10.66 -9.72 7.14
N ARG A 176 -9.36 -9.90 6.85
CA ARG A 176 -8.90 -10.67 5.67
C ARG A 176 -9.44 -12.10 5.62
N SER A 177 -9.59 -12.77 6.76
CA SER A 177 -10.10 -14.14 6.84
C SER A 177 -11.56 -14.27 6.40
N ARG A 178 -12.30 -13.16 6.34
CA ARG A 178 -13.71 -13.10 5.95
C ARG A 178 -13.91 -12.79 4.46
N MET A 179 -12.82 -12.55 3.73
CA MET A 179 -12.81 -12.26 2.30
C MET A 179 -12.09 -13.41 1.56
N SER A 180 -12.72 -14.60 1.55
CA SER A 180 -12.10 -15.85 1.07
C SER A 180 -11.74 -15.84 -0.42
N GLY A 181 -12.41 -15.01 -1.23
CA GLY A 181 -12.09 -14.81 -2.66
C GLY A 181 -10.82 -13.99 -2.88
N VAL A 182 -10.44 -13.16 -1.91
CA VAL A 182 -9.27 -12.28 -2.03
C VAL A 182 -8.02 -13.04 -1.60
N LYS A 183 -7.11 -13.24 -2.54
CA LYS A 183 -5.82 -13.91 -2.30
C LYS A 183 -4.71 -12.94 -1.88
N LEU A 184 -4.75 -11.72 -2.40
CA LEU A 184 -3.70 -10.72 -2.19
C LEU A 184 -4.29 -9.42 -1.66
N PHE A 185 -3.77 -8.97 -0.51
CA PHE A 185 -4.12 -7.72 0.13
C PHE A 185 -2.95 -6.74 0.06
N MET A 186 -3.19 -5.49 -0.31
CA MET A 186 -2.17 -4.45 -0.42
C MET A 186 -2.56 -3.22 0.40
N ALA A 187 -1.76 -2.85 1.39
CA ALA A 187 -1.93 -1.62 2.15
C ALA A 187 -1.00 -0.53 1.57
N LEU A 188 -1.50 0.25 0.62
CA LEU A 188 -0.67 1.15 -0.19
C LEU A 188 -1.03 2.65 -0.08
N GLY A 189 -1.68 3.05 1.00
CA GLY A 189 -1.91 4.46 1.36
C GLY A 189 -2.52 5.29 0.22
N ALA A 190 -1.84 6.37 -0.18
CA ALA A 190 -2.32 7.32 -1.17
C ALA A 190 -2.29 6.83 -2.63
N THR A 191 -2.08 5.54 -2.88
CA THR A 191 -1.96 4.99 -4.23
C THR A 191 -3.23 5.24 -5.07
N ILE A 192 -4.41 5.16 -4.45
CA ILE A 192 -5.69 5.44 -5.12
C ILE A 192 -5.76 6.88 -5.62
N ASP A 193 -5.30 7.85 -4.80
CA ASP A 193 -5.26 9.26 -5.18
C ASP A 193 -4.32 9.53 -6.36
N PHE A 194 -3.18 8.83 -6.43
CA PHE A 194 -2.28 8.91 -7.58
C PHE A 194 -2.92 8.37 -8.86
N GLU A 195 -3.59 7.23 -8.78
CA GLU A 195 -4.25 6.62 -9.94
C GLU A 195 -5.47 7.44 -10.41
N ALA A 196 -6.16 8.10 -9.48
CA ALA A 196 -7.22 9.07 -9.82
C ALA A 196 -6.68 10.36 -10.46
N GLY A 197 -5.37 10.63 -10.36
CA GLY A 197 -4.75 11.87 -10.84
C GLY A 197 -4.98 13.08 -9.93
N ASN A 198 -5.47 12.87 -8.70
CA ASN A 198 -5.69 13.94 -7.73
C ASN A 198 -4.37 14.42 -7.10
N ILE A 199 -3.40 13.53 -6.98
CA ILE A 199 -2.06 13.85 -6.50
C ILE A 199 -1.08 13.71 -7.68
N LYS A 200 -0.39 14.81 -8.02
CA LYS A 200 0.71 14.77 -8.99
C LYS A 200 1.95 14.20 -8.31
N ARG A 201 2.65 13.30 -9.00
CA ARG A 201 3.96 12.84 -8.53
C ARG A 201 4.93 14.02 -8.43
N ALA A 202 5.84 13.94 -7.50
CA ALA A 202 6.93 14.91 -7.42
C ALA A 202 7.70 14.94 -8.76
N PRO A 203 8.22 16.09 -9.20
CA PRO A 203 9.11 16.17 -10.35
C PRO A 203 10.24 15.13 -10.25
N ARG A 204 10.68 14.61 -11.39
CA ARG A 204 11.64 13.49 -11.46
C ARG A 204 12.92 13.74 -10.64
N ILE A 205 13.36 14.99 -10.59
CA ILE A 205 14.54 15.39 -9.79
C ILE A 205 14.34 15.11 -8.30
N PHE A 206 13.17 15.40 -7.73
CA PHE A 206 12.84 15.13 -6.33
C PHE A 206 12.73 13.62 -6.05
N GLN A 207 12.30 12.83 -7.04
CA GLN A 207 12.25 11.38 -6.94
C GLN A 207 13.65 10.78 -6.90
N ILE A 208 14.56 11.25 -7.80
CA ILE A 208 15.96 10.80 -7.88
C ILE A 208 16.74 11.16 -6.61
N LEU A 209 16.54 12.38 -6.08
CA LEU A 209 17.20 12.87 -4.87
C LEU A 209 16.62 12.32 -3.57
N ALA A 210 15.67 11.39 -3.64
CA ALA A 210 14.95 10.87 -2.46
C ALA A 210 14.17 11.95 -1.66
N MET A 211 13.84 13.06 -2.28
CA MET A 211 13.20 14.23 -1.68
C MET A 211 11.70 14.34 -2.00
N GLU A 212 11.06 13.26 -2.44
CA GLU A 212 9.62 13.26 -2.73
C GLU A 212 8.78 13.63 -1.49
N TRP A 213 9.18 13.16 -0.30
CA TRP A 213 8.59 13.53 0.97
C TRP A 213 8.68 15.04 1.26
N PHE A 214 9.81 15.67 0.93
CA PHE A 214 10.04 17.12 1.11
C PHE A 214 9.20 17.93 0.12
N TYR A 215 9.10 17.49 -1.13
CA TYR A 215 8.21 18.11 -2.12
C TYR A 215 6.73 18.06 -1.65
N ARG A 216 6.29 16.93 -1.10
CA ARG A 216 4.95 16.79 -0.51
C ARG A 216 4.78 17.70 0.71
N PHE A 217 5.82 17.79 1.56
CA PHE A 217 5.80 18.70 2.72
C PHE A 217 5.63 20.16 2.30
N LEU A 218 6.32 20.59 1.24
CA LEU A 218 6.15 21.96 0.69
C LEU A 218 4.76 22.20 0.11
N LYS A 219 4.11 21.17 -0.45
CA LYS A 219 2.75 21.28 -1.01
C LYS A 219 1.66 21.29 0.06
N GLU A 220 1.83 20.51 1.13
CA GLU A 220 0.83 20.30 2.17
C GLU A 220 1.47 20.41 3.58
N PRO A 221 2.11 21.56 3.93
CA PRO A 221 2.92 21.66 5.13
C PRO A 221 2.13 21.44 6.41
N LYS A 222 0.93 21.99 6.53
CA LYS A 222 0.09 21.86 7.74
C LYS A 222 -0.34 20.41 8.00
N ARG A 223 -0.77 19.69 6.96
CA ARG A 223 -1.22 18.28 7.07
C ARG A 223 -0.06 17.35 7.42
N LEU A 224 1.09 17.52 6.75
CA LEU A 224 2.24 16.66 6.96
C LEU A 224 2.99 17.01 8.24
N PHE A 225 3.05 18.29 8.64
CA PHE A 225 3.61 18.67 9.92
C PHE A 225 2.83 18.02 11.08
N ARG A 226 1.48 18.10 11.04
CA ARG A 226 0.64 17.44 12.04
C ARG A 226 0.90 15.93 12.09
N ARG A 227 0.96 15.27 10.94
CA ARG A 227 1.22 13.82 10.82
C ARG A 227 2.59 13.40 11.34
N TYR A 228 3.65 14.17 11.06
CA TYR A 228 5.02 13.80 11.43
C TYR A 228 5.42 14.21 12.84
N PHE A 229 4.88 15.31 13.35
CA PHE A 229 5.33 15.91 14.62
C PHE A 229 4.29 15.85 15.73
N ILE A 230 3.00 15.83 15.42
CA ILE A 230 1.93 15.84 16.43
C ILE A 230 1.29 14.46 16.57
N GLY A 231 1.36 13.61 15.53
CA GLY A 231 0.65 12.35 15.45
C GLY A 231 -0.85 12.56 15.13
N ASP A 232 -1.49 11.56 14.52
CA ASP A 232 -2.94 11.52 14.43
C ASP A 232 -3.47 11.11 15.83
N ILE A 233 -3.89 12.12 16.63
CA ILE A 233 -4.67 11.90 17.86
C ILE A 233 -6.09 11.58 17.45
#